data_5fb2653dc820ea6f2058fd4e23bc1618
#
_entry.id   5fb2653dc820ea6f2058fd4e23bc1618
#
_cell.length_a   1.000
_cell.length_b   1.000
_cell.length_c   1.000
_cell.angle_alpha   90.00
_cell.angle_beta   90.00
_cell.angle_gamma   90.00
#
_symmetry.space_group_name_H-M   'P 1'
#
loop_
_entity.id
_entity.type
_entity.pdbx_description
1 polymer ?
#
loop_
_entity_poly.entity_id
_entity_poly.type
_entity_poly.pdbx_seq_one_letter_code
_entity_poly.pdbx_strand_id
1 'polypeptide(L)'
;AGAVGCLSADSDFSPMILNVYDEKGRIGTDVRVCSLTLERVKAPEHERDTVVVVPEGPFKVKNSGTGKMNLFYQNSNGAICLKEEGGKGLWGVPFGKPLCGTAYNVDYYANGKLQILFGSGSSIYLIDRLGRFVTGFPVDLGKEIRLGPDVYDFSGARAYNIMVLHKDNTIEMYNLKGRKPASWKGITASETIKALPERLEMDGSTFWVVRTSIQTLIFPFEGGAPVTSFEGQSMILPTSEIVIKDAASVEVQCYDGKSRTITLKK
;
A
#
# COMPACT_ATOMS: atom_id res chain seq x y z
N ALA A 1 36.67 -32.16 -25.65
CA ALA A 1 36.79 -30.82 -25.16
C ALA A 1 35.72 -29.97 -25.87
N GLY A 2 34.73 -29.52 -25.16
CA GLY A 2 33.65 -28.72 -25.72
C GLY A 2 34.08 -27.26 -25.84
N ALA A 3 33.77 -26.62 -26.96
CA ALA A 3 33.91 -25.17 -27.13
C ALA A 3 32.66 -24.47 -26.62
N VAL A 4 32.84 -23.54 -25.70
CA VAL A 4 31.75 -22.66 -25.24
C VAL A 4 31.85 -21.36 -26.04
N GLY A 5 30.83 -21.11 -26.87
CA GLY A 5 30.72 -19.86 -27.60
C GLY A 5 30.18 -18.75 -26.70
N CYS A 6 30.59 -17.50 -26.97
CA CYS A 6 30.12 -16.34 -26.26
C CYS A 6 28.75 -15.95 -26.79
N LEU A 7 27.80 -15.71 -25.89
CA LEU A 7 26.40 -15.48 -26.19
C LEU A 7 26.03 -14.01 -25.96
N SER A 8 25.32 -13.38 -26.89
CA SER A 8 24.74 -12.05 -26.70
C SER A 8 23.29 -12.18 -26.21
N ALA A 9 22.82 -11.21 -25.43
CA ALA A 9 21.55 -11.29 -24.69
C ALA A 9 20.28 -11.32 -25.55
N ASP A 10 20.37 -11.15 -26.88
CA ASP A 10 19.21 -10.91 -27.76
C ASP A 10 18.99 -11.97 -28.84
N SER A 11 19.64 -13.15 -28.74
CA SER A 11 19.52 -14.18 -29.76
C SER A 11 18.91 -15.47 -29.21
N ASP A 12 18.01 -16.08 -29.97
CA ASP A 12 17.51 -17.43 -29.71
C ASP A 12 18.67 -18.41 -29.93
N PHE A 13 19.14 -19.05 -28.85
CA PHE A 13 20.22 -20.01 -28.92
C PHE A 13 19.72 -21.43 -28.92
N SER A 14 20.15 -22.16 -29.94
CA SER A 14 20.17 -23.60 -29.86
C SER A 14 21.59 -24.05 -29.47
N PRO A 15 21.81 -24.58 -28.27
CA PRO A 15 23.14 -25.08 -27.90
C PRO A 15 23.56 -26.22 -28.84
N MET A 16 24.72 -26.09 -29.41
CA MET A 16 25.30 -27.07 -30.31
C MET A 16 26.39 -27.81 -29.55
N ILE A 17 26.25 -29.13 -29.41
CA ILE A 17 27.27 -29.99 -28.86
C ILE A 17 28.01 -30.60 -30.01
N LEU A 18 29.31 -30.29 -30.12
CA LEU A 18 30.21 -30.86 -31.07
C LEU A 18 31.09 -31.90 -30.34
N ASN A 19 30.91 -33.17 -30.63
CA ASN A 19 31.78 -34.24 -30.18
C ASN A 19 32.73 -34.61 -31.30
N VAL A 20 34.01 -34.51 -31.04
CA VAL A 20 35.07 -34.99 -31.95
C VAL A 20 35.69 -36.21 -31.33
N TYR A 21 35.68 -37.32 -32.05
CA TYR A 21 36.26 -38.58 -31.62
C TYR A 21 37.10 -39.21 -32.72
N ASP A 22 38.13 -39.95 -32.30
CA ASP A 22 38.95 -40.75 -33.20
C ASP A 22 38.51 -42.20 -33.10
N GLU A 23 38.09 -42.76 -34.23
CA GLU A 23 37.73 -44.14 -34.34
C GLU A 23 38.64 -44.82 -35.39
N LYS A 24 39.66 -45.54 -34.93
CA LYS A 24 40.62 -46.30 -35.77
C LYS A 24 41.32 -45.43 -36.84
N GLY A 25 41.78 -44.25 -36.47
CA GLY A 25 42.48 -43.33 -37.35
C GLY A 25 41.57 -42.51 -38.29
N ARG A 26 40.27 -42.51 -38.03
CA ARG A 26 39.30 -41.61 -38.69
C ARG A 26 38.71 -40.65 -37.69
N ILE A 27 38.79 -39.39 -38.00
CA ILE A 27 38.17 -38.33 -37.16
C ILE A 27 36.70 -38.29 -37.51
N GLY A 28 35.85 -38.67 -36.52
CA GLY A 28 34.41 -38.52 -36.60
C GLY A 28 33.95 -37.25 -35.88
N THR A 29 32.97 -36.57 -36.42
CA THR A 29 32.31 -35.41 -35.77
C THR A 29 30.83 -35.71 -35.64
N ASP A 30 30.30 -35.65 -34.44
CA ASP A 30 28.86 -35.73 -34.15
C ASP A 30 28.38 -34.36 -33.67
N VAL A 31 27.44 -33.78 -34.42
CA VAL A 31 26.86 -32.46 -34.12
C VAL A 31 25.43 -32.70 -33.66
N ARG A 32 25.17 -32.45 -32.38
CA ARG A 32 23.81 -32.45 -31.85
C ARG A 32 23.34 -31.00 -31.63
N VAL A 33 22.34 -30.62 -32.36
CA VAL A 33 21.61 -29.35 -32.12
C VAL A 33 20.45 -29.68 -31.18
N CYS A 34 20.54 -29.23 -29.93
CA CYS A 34 19.45 -29.33 -28.99
C CYS A 34 18.70 -27.98 -29.03
N SER A 35 17.46 -28.00 -29.51
CA SER A 35 16.58 -26.84 -29.27
C SER A 35 16.28 -26.79 -27.77
N LEU A 36 16.97 -25.95 -27.03
CA LEU A 36 16.49 -25.50 -25.74
C LEU A 36 15.37 -24.49 -26.02
N THR A 37 14.15 -24.94 -25.97
CA THR A 37 13.06 -24.05 -25.74
C THR A 37 13.24 -23.55 -24.30
N LEU A 38 13.99 -22.46 -24.13
CA LEU A 38 13.84 -21.66 -22.92
C LEU A 38 12.41 -21.15 -23.00
N GLU A 39 11.48 -21.88 -22.38
CA GLU A 39 10.26 -21.25 -21.95
C GLU A 39 10.74 -20.07 -21.10
N ARG A 40 10.76 -18.89 -21.69
CA ARG A 40 10.68 -17.67 -20.88
C ARG A 40 9.45 -17.93 -20.03
N VAL A 41 9.67 -18.27 -18.77
CA VAL A 41 8.60 -18.17 -17.80
C VAL A 41 8.22 -16.70 -17.85
N LYS A 42 7.21 -16.40 -18.68
CA LYS A 42 6.59 -15.08 -18.70
C LYS A 42 6.32 -14.80 -17.23
N ALA A 43 6.87 -13.70 -16.73
CA ALA A 43 6.37 -13.17 -15.47
C ALA A 43 4.83 -13.24 -15.60
N PRO A 44 4.14 -13.88 -14.67
CA PRO A 44 2.72 -14.10 -14.81
C PRO A 44 2.12 -12.78 -15.24
N GLU A 45 1.44 -12.76 -16.40
CA GLU A 45 0.59 -11.65 -16.81
C GLU A 45 -0.54 -11.64 -15.78
N HIS A 46 -0.24 -11.11 -14.60
CA HIS A 46 -1.30 -10.72 -13.69
C HIS A 46 -2.04 -9.62 -14.40
N GLU A 47 -3.32 -9.82 -14.62
CA GLU A 47 -4.23 -8.73 -14.94
C GLU A 47 -3.84 -7.61 -13.98
N ARG A 48 -3.34 -6.50 -14.54
CA ARG A 48 -2.87 -5.36 -13.75
C ARG A 48 -4.10 -4.67 -13.21
N ASP A 49 -4.68 -5.25 -12.16
CA ASP A 49 -5.75 -4.58 -11.43
C ASP A 49 -5.18 -3.31 -10.80
N THR A 50 -5.37 -2.19 -11.48
CA THR A 50 -4.95 -0.86 -11.02
C THR A 50 -6.07 -0.10 -10.32
N VAL A 51 -7.24 -0.73 -10.13
CA VAL A 51 -8.38 -0.11 -9.46
C VAL A 51 -8.08 0.04 -7.97
N VAL A 52 -8.12 1.27 -7.47
CA VAL A 52 -8.07 1.58 -6.04
C VAL A 52 -9.49 1.68 -5.52
N VAL A 53 -9.86 0.79 -4.63
CA VAL A 53 -11.20 0.76 -4.03
C VAL A 53 -11.26 1.79 -2.91
N VAL A 54 -12.14 2.79 -3.06
CA VAL A 54 -12.43 3.75 -2.00
C VAL A 54 -13.56 3.17 -1.13
N PRO A 55 -13.35 3.00 0.18
CA PRO A 55 -14.40 2.53 1.08
C PRO A 55 -15.61 3.43 1.06
N GLU A 56 -16.79 2.83 0.88
CA GLU A 56 -18.07 3.52 0.97
C GLU A 56 -18.67 3.34 2.35
N GLY A 57 -19.25 4.44 2.90
CA GLY A 57 -19.92 4.38 4.19
C GLY A 57 -21.17 3.48 4.17
N PRO A 58 -21.86 3.34 5.29
CA PRO A 58 -21.72 4.16 6.50
C PRO A 58 -20.55 3.76 7.39
N PHE A 59 -19.82 4.73 7.90
CA PHE A 59 -18.69 4.54 8.81
C PHE A 59 -19.16 4.67 10.27
N LYS A 60 -18.70 3.75 11.12
CA LYS A 60 -19.00 3.79 12.55
C LYS A 60 -18.18 4.86 13.24
N VAL A 61 -18.84 5.78 13.92
CA VAL A 61 -18.21 6.85 14.69
C VAL A 61 -18.85 6.94 16.07
N LYS A 62 -18.03 7.19 17.09
CA LYS A 62 -18.50 7.31 18.48
C LYS A 62 -19.03 8.73 18.72
N ASN A 63 -20.22 8.84 19.27
CA ASN A 63 -20.79 10.09 19.74
C ASN A 63 -20.36 10.33 21.19
N SER A 64 -19.47 11.28 21.41
CA SER A 64 -18.94 11.60 22.75
C SER A 64 -20.02 12.18 23.71
N GLY A 65 -21.12 12.68 23.18
CA GLY A 65 -22.22 13.23 24.01
C GLY A 65 -23.12 12.13 24.59
N THR A 66 -23.30 11.01 23.88
CA THR A 66 -24.19 9.91 24.29
C THR A 66 -23.44 8.63 24.62
N GLY A 67 -22.15 8.53 24.26
CA GLY A 67 -21.34 7.32 24.36
C GLY A 67 -21.67 6.24 23.33
N LYS A 68 -22.73 6.41 22.54
CA LYS A 68 -23.21 5.46 21.53
C LYS A 68 -22.44 5.55 20.23
N MET A 69 -22.48 4.48 19.44
CA MET A 69 -21.99 4.49 18.06
C MET A 69 -23.07 5.06 17.14
N ASN A 70 -22.62 5.86 16.20
CA ASN A 70 -23.44 6.44 15.13
C ASN A 70 -22.84 6.06 13.78
N LEU A 71 -23.58 6.30 12.71
CA LEU A 71 -23.20 6.02 11.35
C LEU A 71 -23.03 7.33 10.58
N PHE A 72 -21.79 7.61 10.16
CA PHE A 72 -21.47 8.74 9.28
C PHE A 72 -21.42 8.27 7.84
N TYR A 73 -22.07 8.96 6.92
CA TYR A 73 -22.14 8.57 5.51
C TYR A 73 -22.42 9.76 4.60
N GLN A 74 -22.17 9.58 3.33
CA GLN A 74 -22.61 10.50 2.28
C GLN A 74 -23.85 9.91 1.60
N ASN A 75 -24.90 10.72 1.44
CA ASN A 75 -26.12 10.28 0.77
C ASN A 75 -26.02 10.49 -0.75
N SER A 76 -27.02 10.01 -1.50
CA SER A 76 -27.07 10.11 -2.96
C SER A 76 -27.07 11.54 -3.50
N ASN A 77 -27.45 12.52 -2.69
CA ASN A 77 -27.44 13.95 -3.06
C ASN A 77 -26.09 14.61 -2.71
N GLY A 78 -25.10 13.84 -2.25
CA GLY A 78 -23.79 14.34 -1.87
C GLY A 78 -23.71 14.99 -0.48
N ALA A 79 -24.80 15.05 0.28
CA ALA A 79 -24.76 15.58 1.65
C ALA A 79 -24.09 14.56 2.60
N ILE A 80 -23.27 15.05 3.52
CA ILE A 80 -22.74 14.26 4.62
C ILE A 80 -23.77 14.21 5.75
N CYS A 81 -24.00 13.02 6.28
CA CYS A 81 -25.07 12.74 7.21
C CYS A 81 -24.58 11.92 8.41
N LEU A 82 -25.23 12.10 9.54
CA LEU A 82 -25.08 11.26 10.73
C LEU A 82 -26.43 10.69 11.14
N LYS A 83 -26.46 9.40 11.43
CA LYS A 83 -27.64 8.70 11.97
C LYS A 83 -27.26 7.77 13.12
N GLU A 84 -28.22 7.44 13.96
CA GLU A 84 -28.09 6.36 14.95
C GLU A 84 -28.00 5.00 14.25
N GLU A 85 -27.42 4.00 14.89
CA GLU A 85 -27.38 2.62 14.34
C GLU A 85 -28.80 2.09 14.07
N GLY A 86 -29.81 2.51 14.84
CA GLY A 86 -31.22 2.20 14.62
C GLY A 86 -31.88 2.94 13.44
N GLY A 87 -31.11 3.74 12.68
CA GLY A 87 -31.55 4.39 11.45
C GLY A 87 -32.10 5.82 11.62
N LYS A 88 -32.33 6.30 12.86
CA LYS A 88 -32.82 7.66 13.12
C LYS A 88 -31.79 8.69 12.70
N GLY A 89 -32.14 9.59 11.78
CA GLY A 89 -31.29 10.71 11.34
C GLY A 89 -31.02 11.70 12.48
N LEU A 90 -29.78 12.14 12.61
CA LEU A 90 -29.37 13.14 13.59
C LEU A 90 -29.15 14.49 12.92
N TRP A 91 -28.42 14.53 11.82
CA TRP A 91 -28.20 15.72 11.00
C TRP A 91 -27.74 15.36 9.59
N GLY A 92 -27.88 16.32 8.67
CA GLY A 92 -27.31 16.27 7.31
C GLY A 92 -26.82 17.65 6.93
N VAL A 93 -25.64 17.72 6.30
CA VAL A 93 -24.99 18.96 5.88
C VAL A 93 -24.70 18.88 4.39
N PRO A 94 -25.11 19.88 3.57
CA PRO A 94 -24.75 19.94 2.17
C PRO A 94 -23.22 19.92 2.00
N PHE A 95 -22.71 19.06 1.10
CA PHE A 95 -21.27 18.93 0.90
C PHE A 95 -20.87 18.86 -0.58
N GLY A 96 -21.46 17.95 -1.35
CA GLY A 96 -21.38 17.92 -2.81
C GLY A 96 -20.09 17.34 -3.40
N LYS A 97 -19.05 17.08 -2.59
CA LYS A 97 -17.81 16.44 -3.04
C LYS A 97 -17.73 14.99 -2.52
N PRO A 98 -17.22 14.03 -3.31
CA PRO A 98 -17.10 12.64 -2.85
C PRO A 98 -16.10 12.51 -1.69
N LEU A 99 -16.39 11.61 -0.77
CA LEU A 99 -15.43 11.21 0.27
C LEU A 99 -14.31 10.38 -0.38
N CYS A 100 -13.08 10.55 0.13
CA CYS A 100 -11.90 9.83 -0.36
C CYS A 100 -11.57 8.57 0.44
N GLY A 101 -12.42 8.14 1.38
CA GLY A 101 -12.17 6.98 2.24
C GLY A 101 -12.95 7.01 3.54
N THR A 102 -12.42 6.29 4.51
CA THR A 102 -13.02 6.12 5.83
C THR A 102 -13.04 7.43 6.63
N ALA A 103 -14.07 7.58 7.46
CA ALA A 103 -14.16 8.65 8.44
C ALA A 103 -13.75 8.14 9.84
N TYR A 104 -13.00 8.94 10.58
CA TYR A 104 -12.43 8.59 11.87
C TYR A 104 -12.83 9.56 12.98
N ASN A 105 -12.91 9.05 14.20
CA ASN A 105 -12.99 9.92 15.37
C ASN A 105 -11.61 10.41 15.79
N VAL A 106 -11.51 11.70 16.08
CA VAL A 106 -10.35 12.32 16.70
C VAL A 106 -10.78 13.24 17.85
N ASP A 107 -10.00 13.30 18.90
CA ASP A 107 -10.17 14.27 19.99
C ASP A 107 -9.24 15.46 19.75
N TYR A 108 -9.59 16.28 18.75
CA TYR A 108 -8.76 17.39 18.28
C TYR A 108 -8.46 18.42 19.36
N TYR A 109 -9.38 18.64 20.29
CA TYR A 109 -9.21 19.60 21.38
C TYR A 109 -8.64 18.99 22.66
N ALA A 110 -8.35 17.70 22.67
CA ALA A 110 -7.85 16.95 23.83
C ALA A 110 -8.75 17.11 25.08
N ASN A 111 -10.06 17.20 24.89
CA ASN A 111 -11.04 17.42 25.96
C ASN A 111 -12.10 16.31 26.08
N GLY A 112 -11.88 15.17 25.42
CA GLY A 112 -12.81 14.03 25.39
C GLY A 112 -13.99 14.18 24.45
N LYS A 113 -14.14 15.33 23.78
CA LYS A 113 -15.19 15.55 22.79
C LYS A 113 -14.68 15.18 21.41
N LEU A 114 -15.23 14.11 20.82
CA LEU A 114 -14.77 13.57 19.56
C LEU A 114 -15.37 14.37 18.38
N GLN A 115 -14.54 14.60 17.39
CA GLN A 115 -14.91 15.11 16.08
C GLN A 115 -14.76 13.99 15.04
N ILE A 116 -15.37 14.16 13.88
CA ILE A 116 -15.29 13.24 12.75
C ILE A 116 -14.36 13.85 11.70
N LEU A 117 -13.25 13.15 11.42
CA LEU A 117 -12.27 13.50 10.41
C LEU A 117 -12.53 12.69 9.15
N PHE A 118 -12.52 13.35 7.99
CA PHE A 118 -12.64 12.69 6.68
C PHE A 118 -11.91 13.49 5.61
N GLY A 119 -11.59 12.82 4.49
CA GLY A 119 -10.92 13.40 3.33
C GLY A 119 -11.88 13.61 2.16
N SER A 120 -11.67 14.70 1.40
CA SER A 120 -12.38 14.96 0.15
C SER A 120 -11.59 15.92 -0.74
N GLY A 121 -11.46 15.62 -2.04
CA GLY A 121 -10.64 16.42 -2.96
C GLY A 121 -9.18 16.44 -2.54
N SER A 122 -8.61 17.62 -2.33
CA SER A 122 -7.24 17.80 -1.81
C SER A 122 -7.19 18.09 -0.30
N SER A 123 -8.32 18.01 0.41
CA SER A 123 -8.43 18.53 1.77
C SER A 123 -8.94 17.51 2.77
N ILE A 124 -8.54 17.69 4.03
CA ILE A 124 -9.15 17.03 5.18
C ILE A 124 -10.14 17.96 5.86
N TYR A 125 -11.21 17.40 6.32
CA TYR A 125 -12.33 18.08 6.98
C TYR A 125 -12.51 17.53 8.39
N LEU A 126 -12.93 18.40 9.28
CA LEU A 126 -13.25 18.04 10.65
C LEU A 126 -14.62 18.61 11.01
N ILE A 127 -15.54 17.75 11.46
CA ILE A 127 -16.90 18.16 11.83
C ILE A 127 -17.23 17.65 13.23
N ASP A 128 -17.96 18.44 14.00
CA ASP A 128 -18.35 18.04 15.33
C ASP A 128 -19.60 17.12 15.33
N ARG A 129 -19.96 16.61 16.51
CA ARG A 129 -21.11 15.71 16.69
C ARG A 129 -22.46 16.34 16.31
N LEU A 130 -22.53 17.67 16.14
CA LEU A 130 -23.74 18.43 15.78
C LEU A 130 -23.76 18.80 14.30
N GLY A 131 -22.80 18.38 13.49
CA GLY A 131 -22.73 18.67 12.07
C GLY A 131 -22.11 20.03 11.75
N ARG A 132 -21.31 20.61 12.64
CA ARG A 132 -20.65 21.90 12.41
C ARG A 132 -19.17 21.69 12.09
N PHE A 133 -18.70 22.33 11.04
CA PHE A 133 -17.27 22.32 10.71
C PHE A 133 -16.45 23.00 11.79
N VAL A 134 -15.34 22.38 12.14
CA VAL A 134 -14.40 22.88 13.14
C VAL A 134 -13.58 24.02 12.54
N THR A 135 -13.41 25.10 13.32
CA THR A 135 -12.60 26.25 12.91
C THR A 135 -11.17 25.83 12.55
N GLY A 136 -10.64 26.32 11.42
CA GLY A 136 -9.35 25.94 10.87
C GLY A 136 -9.40 24.76 9.89
N PHE A 137 -10.59 24.19 9.65
CA PHE A 137 -10.84 23.21 8.59
C PHE A 137 -11.80 23.79 7.54
N PRO A 138 -11.70 23.33 6.27
CA PRO A 138 -10.81 22.29 5.78
C PRO A 138 -9.33 22.71 5.75
N VAL A 139 -8.45 21.72 5.88
CA VAL A 139 -7.00 21.89 5.68
C VAL A 139 -6.64 21.30 4.32
N ASP A 140 -6.11 22.12 3.43
CA ASP A 140 -5.64 21.70 2.11
C ASP A 140 -4.26 21.05 2.21
N LEU A 141 -4.10 19.86 1.64
CA LEU A 141 -2.84 19.11 1.58
C LEU A 141 -2.03 19.39 0.30
N GLY A 142 -2.57 20.24 -0.59
CA GLY A 142 -1.89 20.68 -1.82
C GLY A 142 -1.94 19.70 -2.97
N LYS A 143 -2.39 18.45 -2.75
CA LYS A 143 -2.52 17.41 -3.77
C LYS A 143 -3.85 16.67 -3.59
N GLU A 144 -4.47 16.26 -4.70
CA GLU A 144 -5.69 15.48 -4.63
C GLU A 144 -5.47 14.12 -3.95
N ILE A 145 -6.36 13.79 -3.04
CA ILE A 145 -6.41 12.53 -2.32
C ILE A 145 -7.11 11.50 -3.21
N ARG A 146 -6.49 10.34 -3.39
CA ARG A 146 -7.12 9.18 -4.00
C ARG A 146 -7.80 8.31 -2.94
N LEU A 147 -7.11 8.11 -1.79
CA LEU A 147 -7.60 7.29 -0.69
C LEU A 147 -7.12 7.85 0.65
N GLY A 148 -8.01 7.88 1.63
CA GLY A 148 -7.68 8.31 2.99
C GLY A 148 -8.61 9.40 3.54
N PRO A 149 -8.30 9.87 4.75
CA PRO A 149 -7.12 9.56 5.56
C PRO A 149 -7.25 8.25 6.33
N ASP A 150 -6.09 7.65 6.72
CA ASP A 150 -5.97 6.83 7.91
C ASP A 150 -5.40 7.67 9.05
N VAL A 151 -5.75 7.33 10.29
CA VAL A 151 -5.43 8.15 11.47
C VAL A 151 -4.62 7.38 12.48
N TYR A 152 -3.53 7.98 12.94
CA TYR A 152 -2.60 7.40 13.91
C TYR A 152 -2.35 8.36 15.08
N ASP A 153 -2.32 7.81 16.30
CA ASP A 153 -1.82 8.49 17.49
C ASP A 153 -0.64 7.67 18.03
N PHE A 154 0.55 7.88 17.47
CA PHE A 154 1.76 7.11 17.82
C PHE A 154 2.21 7.33 19.26
N SER A 155 1.90 8.48 19.82
CA SER A 155 2.32 8.85 21.17
C SER A 155 1.27 8.54 22.25
N GLY A 156 0.01 8.27 21.86
CA GLY A 156 -1.13 8.20 22.76
C GLY A 156 -1.52 9.56 23.39
N ALA A 157 -0.85 10.65 22.97
CA ALA A 157 -1.04 11.99 23.51
C ALA A 157 -2.01 12.84 22.66
N ARG A 158 -2.77 12.22 21.76
CA ARG A 158 -3.68 12.90 20.81
C ARG A 158 -2.95 13.84 19.83
N ALA A 159 -1.68 13.55 19.58
CA ALA A 159 -0.88 14.17 18.53
C ALA A 159 -1.07 13.40 17.23
N TYR A 160 -2.26 13.53 16.65
CA TYR A 160 -2.67 12.75 15.50
C TYR A 160 -1.83 13.02 14.26
N ASN A 161 -1.44 11.93 13.60
CA ASN A 161 -0.94 11.93 12.24
C ASN A 161 -1.96 11.24 11.34
N ILE A 162 -2.01 11.65 10.09
CA ILE A 162 -2.83 11.04 9.06
C ILE A 162 -1.96 10.58 7.91
N MET A 163 -2.34 9.47 7.29
CA MET A 163 -1.78 9.04 6.01
C MET A 163 -2.82 9.14 4.91
N VAL A 164 -2.39 9.61 3.75
CA VAL A 164 -3.20 9.69 2.55
C VAL A 164 -2.42 9.16 1.35
N LEU A 165 -3.11 8.46 0.46
CA LEU A 165 -2.63 8.15 -0.87
C LEU A 165 -3.13 9.22 -1.82
N HIS A 166 -2.22 9.94 -2.46
CA HIS A 166 -2.55 10.95 -3.46
C HIS A 166 -2.78 10.33 -4.85
N LYS A 167 -3.45 11.08 -5.73
CA LYS A 167 -3.69 10.65 -7.12
C LYS A 167 -2.42 10.47 -7.94
N ASP A 168 -1.33 11.11 -7.56
CA ASP A 168 -0.01 10.95 -8.16
C ASP A 168 0.74 9.68 -7.70
N ASN A 169 0.04 8.76 -7.01
CA ASN A 169 0.57 7.50 -6.50
C ASN A 169 1.62 7.67 -5.38
N THR A 170 1.55 8.77 -4.63
CA THR A 170 2.40 9.01 -3.47
C THR A 170 1.61 8.87 -2.17
N ILE A 171 2.19 8.23 -1.15
CA ILE A 171 1.64 8.21 0.20
C ILE A 171 2.40 9.24 1.02
N GLU A 172 1.64 10.10 1.68
CA GLU A 172 2.18 11.15 2.51
C GLU A 172 1.58 11.11 3.92
N MET A 173 2.42 11.45 4.90
CA MET A 173 2.01 11.62 6.29
C MET A 173 1.91 13.11 6.63
N TYR A 174 0.84 13.48 7.32
CA TYR A 174 0.64 14.85 7.80
C TYR A 174 0.13 14.83 9.25
N ASN A 175 0.34 15.91 9.97
CA ASN A 175 -0.47 16.20 11.16
C ASN A 175 -1.81 16.83 10.75
N LEU A 176 -2.71 17.03 11.70
CA LEU A 176 -4.04 17.63 11.42
C LEU A 176 -3.99 19.12 10.98
N LYS A 177 -2.82 19.74 10.94
CA LYS A 177 -2.59 21.08 10.38
C LYS A 177 -2.01 21.04 8.98
N GLY A 178 -1.94 19.86 8.34
CA GLY A 178 -1.42 19.67 7.00
C GLY A 178 0.11 19.74 6.89
N ARG A 179 0.84 19.64 8.00
CA ARG A 179 2.31 19.67 8.01
C ARG A 179 2.87 18.26 8.05
N LYS A 180 3.83 17.97 7.19
CA LYS A 180 4.57 16.70 7.22
C LYS A 180 5.53 16.65 8.42
N PRO A 181 5.69 15.49 9.07
CA PRO A 181 6.77 15.29 10.03
C PRO A 181 8.14 15.51 9.35
N ALA A 182 9.09 16.12 10.06
CA ALA A 182 10.39 16.47 9.48
C ALA A 182 11.20 15.26 8.98
N SER A 183 11.03 14.10 9.61
CA SER A 183 11.67 12.85 9.22
C SER A 183 10.98 12.12 8.06
N TRP A 184 9.75 12.51 7.70
CA TRP A 184 8.97 11.83 6.69
C TRP A 184 9.51 12.10 5.27
N LYS A 185 9.81 11.02 4.55
CA LYS A 185 10.40 11.05 3.19
C LYS A 185 9.40 10.73 2.07
N GLY A 186 8.15 10.43 2.45
CA GLY A 186 7.15 9.93 1.51
C GLY A 186 7.35 8.46 1.14
N ILE A 187 6.29 7.85 0.60
CA ILE A 187 6.34 6.51 0.03
C ILE A 187 5.88 6.60 -1.42
N THR A 188 6.67 6.05 -2.33
CA THR A 188 6.35 5.96 -3.76
C THR A 188 6.59 4.53 -4.25
N ALA A 189 5.88 4.14 -5.29
CA ALA A 189 6.10 2.89 -6.00
C ALA A 189 5.94 3.13 -7.49
N SER A 190 6.64 2.33 -8.32
CA SER A 190 6.51 2.35 -9.78
C SER A 190 5.14 1.82 -10.22
N GLU A 191 4.59 0.89 -9.45
CA GLU A 191 3.28 0.28 -9.69
C GLU A 191 2.18 1.01 -8.91
N THR A 192 0.93 0.84 -9.33
CA THR A 192 -0.21 1.42 -8.63
C THR A 192 -0.30 0.92 -7.20
N ILE A 193 -0.25 1.81 -6.23
CA ILE A 193 -0.52 1.51 -4.83
C ILE A 193 -2.04 1.31 -4.66
N LYS A 194 -2.42 0.16 -4.09
CA LYS A 194 -3.80 -0.30 -4.03
C LYS A 194 -4.57 0.11 -2.78
N ALA A 195 -3.85 0.37 -1.70
CA ALA A 195 -4.42 0.68 -0.38
C ALA A 195 -3.47 1.57 0.42
N LEU A 196 -3.98 2.16 1.50
CA LEU A 196 -3.14 2.79 2.51
C LEU A 196 -2.25 1.75 3.19
N PRO A 197 -1.06 2.14 3.69
CA PRO A 197 -0.11 1.19 4.26
C PRO A 197 -0.66 0.49 5.51
N GLU A 198 -0.41 -0.80 5.59
CA GLU A 198 -0.61 -1.56 6.83
C GLU A 198 0.57 -1.34 7.77
N ARG A 199 0.28 -1.06 9.04
CA ARG A 199 1.33 -0.88 10.06
C ARG A 199 1.84 -2.24 10.53
N LEU A 200 3.15 -2.45 10.42
CA LEU A 200 3.85 -3.63 10.92
C LEU A 200 4.73 -3.23 12.09
N GLU A 201 4.44 -3.75 13.28
CA GLU A 201 5.22 -3.51 14.50
C GLU A 201 6.05 -4.75 14.86
N MET A 202 7.35 -4.54 15.04
CA MET A 202 8.31 -5.59 15.37
C MET A 202 9.34 -5.06 16.36
N ASP A 203 9.37 -5.61 17.58
CA ASP A 203 10.38 -5.32 18.62
C ASP A 203 10.76 -3.83 18.74
N GLY A 204 9.74 -2.98 18.92
CA GLY A 204 9.91 -1.52 19.03
C GLY A 204 10.26 -0.79 17.72
N SER A 205 10.26 -1.49 16.58
CA SER A 205 10.37 -0.90 15.25
C SER A 205 9.03 -0.94 14.52
N THR A 206 8.74 0.11 13.78
CA THR A 206 7.54 0.19 12.94
C THR A 206 7.96 0.24 11.48
N PHE A 207 7.26 -0.54 10.65
CA PHE A 207 7.39 -0.55 9.20
C PHE A 207 6.02 -0.35 8.55
N TRP A 208 6.01 -0.01 7.28
CA TRP A 208 4.81 0.12 6.46
C TRP A 208 4.79 -0.95 5.37
N VAL A 209 3.75 -1.78 5.38
CA VAL A 209 3.49 -2.75 4.32
C VAL A 209 2.59 -2.08 3.28
N VAL A 210 3.09 -1.96 2.07
CA VAL A 210 2.41 -1.29 0.94
C VAL A 210 2.07 -2.32 -0.12
N ARG A 211 0.77 -2.45 -0.41
CA ARG A 211 0.25 -3.33 -1.46
C ARG A 211 0.17 -2.57 -2.77
N THR A 212 0.91 -3.02 -3.78
CA THR A 212 0.79 -2.50 -5.15
C THR A 212 0.00 -3.45 -6.04
N SER A 213 -0.26 -3.06 -7.27
CA SER A 213 -0.92 -3.92 -8.28
C SER A 213 -0.09 -5.14 -8.68
N ILE A 214 1.21 -5.17 -8.34
CA ILE A 214 2.13 -6.24 -8.76
C ILE A 214 2.82 -6.90 -7.56
N GLN A 215 3.15 -6.16 -6.52
CA GLN A 215 3.94 -6.70 -5.41
C GLN A 215 3.59 -6.05 -4.07
N THR A 216 4.08 -6.67 -3.01
CA THR A 216 4.11 -6.08 -1.68
C THR A 216 5.49 -5.50 -1.42
N LEU A 217 5.54 -4.26 -0.96
CA LEU A 217 6.75 -3.57 -0.55
C LEU A 217 6.70 -3.27 0.95
N ILE A 218 7.85 -3.32 1.61
CA ILE A 218 7.95 -2.95 3.02
C ILE A 218 8.87 -1.74 3.13
N PHE A 219 8.40 -0.70 3.80
CA PHE A 219 9.12 0.56 3.97
C PHE A 219 9.46 0.80 5.44
N PRO A 220 10.55 1.53 5.74
CA PRO A 220 10.81 1.98 7.09
C PRO A 220 9.75 3.00 7.54
N PHE A 221 9.70 3.28 8.84
CA PHE A 221 8.71 4.19 9.43
C PHE A 221 8.73 5.59 8.79
N GLU A 222 9.91 6.09 8.46
CA GLU A 222 10.07 7.41 7.82
C GLU A 222 9.77 7.43 6.33
N GLY A 223 9.41 6.29 5.73
CA GLY A 223 9.24 6.17 4.29
C GLY A 223 10.57 6.14 3.54
N GLY A 224 10.61 6.67 2.32
CA GLY A 224 11.79 6.70 1.46
C GLY A 224 11.91 5.45 0.59
N ALA A 225 13.09 4.81 0.57
CA ALA A 225 13.29 3.57 -0.18
C ALA A 225 12.71 2.36 0.59
N PRO A 226 12.12 1.38 -0.11
CA PRO A 226 11.66 0.16 0.54
C PRO A 226 12.85 -0.66 1.06
N VAL A 227 12.64 -1.34 2.19
CA VAL A 227 13.62 -2.29 2.75
C VAL A 227 13.62 -3.61 2.00
N THR A 228 12.57 -3.86 1.20
CA THR A 228 12.46 -5.03 0.31
C THR A 228 12.56 -4.58 -1.14
N SER A 229 13.54 -5.11 -1.86
CA SER A 229 13.73 -4.84 -3.29
C SER A 229 14.02 -6.17 -4.00
N PHE A 230 12.95 -6.83 -4.46
CA PHE A 230 13.03 -8.10 -5.17
C PHE A 230 12.51 -7.92 -6.60
N GLU A 231 13.04 -8.72 -7.52
CA GLU A 231 12.71 -8.66 -8.94
C GLU A 231 12.20 -10.02 -9.44
N GLY A 232 11.41 -9.98 -10.50
CA GLY A 232 10.91 -11.17 -11.18
C GLY A 232 10.15 -12.10 -10.25
N GLN A 233 10.47 -13.39 -10.28
CA GLN A 233 9.79 -14.43 -9.50
C GLN A 233 10.06 -14.35 -7.99
N SER A 234 11.03 -13.56 -7.56
CA SER A 234 11.33 -13.35 -6.14
C SER A 234 10.52 -12.22 -5.50
N MET A 235 9.78 -11.43 -6.30
CA MET A 235 8.87 -10.40 -5.76
C MET A 235 7.86 -11.01 -4.80
N ILE A 236 7.51 -10.25 -3.77
CA ILE A 236 6.50 -10.65 -2.79
C ILE A 236 5.12 -10.50 -3.42
N LEU A 237 4.30 -11.52 -3.34
CA LEU A 237 2.91 -11.48 -3.85
C LEU A 237 2.14 -10.30 -3.25
N PRO A 238 1.28 -9.60 -4.02
CA PRO A 238 0.38 -8.56 -3.50
C PRO A 238 -0.51 -9.06 -2.36
N THR A 239 -0.86 -10.34 -2.40
CA THR A 239 -1.75 -11.00 -1.43
C THR A 239 -1.00 -11.74 -0.32
N SER A 240 0.34 -11.65 -0.29
CA SER A 240 1.13 -12.34 0.74
C SER A 240 0.74 -11.87 2.14
N GLU A 241 0.47 -12.79 3.03
CA GLU A 241 0.49 -12.50 4.46
C GLU A 241 1.92 -12.16 4.89
N ILE A 242 2.05 -11.26 5.86
CA ILE A 242 3.31 -10.91 6.50
C ILE A 242 3.31 -11.56 7.88
N VAL A 243 4.05 -12.65 8.02
CA VAL A 243 4.11 -13.42 9.26
C VAL A 243 5.39 -13.09 10.01
N ILE A 244 5.28 -12.50 11.20
CA ILE A 244 6.42 -12.20 12.06
C ILE A 244 7.01 -13.52 12.56
N LYS A 245 8.29 -13.77 12.31
CA LYS A 245 9.03 -14.98 12.73
C LYS A 245 9.82 -14.74 14.01
N ASP A 246 10.45 -13.58 14.11
CA ASP A 246 11.26 -13.16 15.25
C ASP A 246 11.31 -11.63 15.35
N ALA A 247 12.16 -11.09 16.22
CA ALA A 247 12.29 -9.66 16.48
C ALA A 247 12.69 -8.82 15.26
N ALA A 248 13.27 -9.43 14.22
CA ALA A 248 13.85 -8.72 13.07
C ALA A 248 13.45 -9.31 11.72
N SER A 249 12.67 -10.39 11.68
CA SER A 249 12.36 -11.06 10.43
C SER A 249 10.88 -11.39 10.25
N VAL A 250 10.46 -11.35 8.99
CA VAL A 250 9.12 -11.73 8.53
C VAL A 250 9.20 -12.82 7.48
N GLU A 251 8.20 -13.68 7.43
CA GLU A 251 7.99 -14.63 6.34
C GLU A 251 6.95 -14.08 5.37
N VAL A 252 7.23 -14.22 4.09
CA VAL A 252 6.41 -13.76 2.99
C VAL A 252 6.33 -14.81 1.89
N GLN A 253 5.29 -14.76 1.05
CA GLN A 253 5.15 -15.61 -0.13
C GLN A 253 5.57 -14.85 -1.38
N CYS A 254 6.32 -15.51 -2.26
CA CYS A 254 6.83 -14.95 -3.52
C CYS A 254 6.17 -15.62 -4.73
N TYR A 255 6.35 -15.02 -5.92
CA TYR A 255 5.78 -15.52 -7.17
C TYR A 255 6.28 -16.89 -7.58
N ASP A 256 7.49 -17.30 -7.15
CA ASP A 256 8.02 -18.65 -7.39
C ASP A 256 7.35 -19.74 -6.51
N GLY A 257 6.31 -19.39 -5.80
CA GLY A 257 5.57 -20.27 -4.89
C GLY A 257 6.30 -20.61 -3.58
N LYS A 258 7.45 -19.99 -3.33
CA LYS A 258 8.23 -20.23 -2.10
C LYS A 258 7.93 -19.18 -1.05
N SER A 259 7.92 -19.61 0.20
CA SER A 259 8.00 -18.70 1.35
C SER A 259 9.45 -18.30 1.58
N ARG A 260 9.67 -17.03 1.92
CA ARG A 260 11.00 -16.49 2.24
C ARG A 260 10.98 -15.73 3.55
N THR A 261 12.02 -15.95 4.34
CA THR A 261 12.26 -15.13 5.53
C THR A 261 13.11 -13.93 5.14
N ILE A 262 12.62 -12.74 5.44
CA ILE A 262 13.26 -11.46 5.13
C ILE A 262 13.61 -10.78 6.45
N THR A 263 14.87 -10.39 6.61
CA THR A 263 15.31 -9.60 7.75
C THR A 263 15.06 -8.12 7.46
N LEU A 264 14.26 -7.48 8.30
CA LEU A 264 13.98 -6.04 8.24
C LEU A 264 14.98 -5.32 9.14
N LYS A 265 15.92 -4.59 8.54
CA LYS A 265 16.89 -3.77 9.28
C LYS A 265 16.39 -2.34 9.40
N LYS A 266 16.67 -1.73 10.56
CA LYS A 266 16.48 -0.29 10.79
C LYS A 266 17.34 0.55 9.86
#